data_9a6771d974c700b143c839d5c9de1f21
#
_entry.id   9a6771d974c700b143c839d5c9de1f21
#
_cell.length_a   1.000
_cell.length_b   1.000
_cell.length_c   1.000
_cell.angle_alpha   90.00
_cell.angle_beta   90.00
_cell.angle_gamma   90.00
#
_symmetry.space_group_name_H-M   'P 1'
#
loop_
_entity.id
_entity.type
_entity.pdbx_description
1 polymer ?
#
loop_
_entity_poly.entity_id
_entity_poly.type
_entity_poly.pdbx_seq_one_letter_code
_entity_poly.pdbx_strand_id
1 'polypeptide(L)'
;NEVYAEKDGAIFDAWYLDQACTEPAGKTTGKQLMDKDLVVYAGWKEAYTLTYDANGGYFSGNVKTQISTIEKGKTAYISSSTSIYNRNKSLAFDGWYLDKELTQPTGDRIKVTKDTTVYAKWSPACTLTFNANGGTIYGYGETAQFAVAKGKSFSADQSFEPHYENDPTIVFDGWYLDKDCTQSVDLYNTMWDKDTTLYAKWSQGYRVVFDANGGYFYSYSATKQYWFCNAGGTIGYEPTPNCKDTTKVFAGWYLDKGLTKPVN
;
A
#
# COMPACT_ATOMS: atom_id res chain seq x y z
N ASN A 1 28.19 2.09 -6.31
CA ASN A 1 27.34 2.73 -7.33
C ASN A 1 26.72 1.60 -8.14
N GLU A 2 25.39 1.49 -8.12
CA GLU A 2 24.68 0.59 -9.02
C GLU A 2 24.70 1.19 -10.43
N VAL A 3 25.04 0.36 -11.42
CA VAL A 3 25.00 0.77 -12.83
C VAL A 3 23.65 0.37 -13.38
N TYR A 4 22.87 1.36 -13.81
CA TYR A 4 21.58 1.14 -14.46
C TYR A 4 21.76 1.23 -15.97
N ALA A 5 21.09 0.34 -16.70
CA ALA A 5 20.98 0.37 -18.14
C ALA A 5 19.52 0.57 -18.54
N GLU A 6 19.26 1.45 -19.50
CA GLU A 6 17.92 1.75 -20.02
C GLU A 6 17.90 1.53 -21.53
N LYS A 7 16.76 1.05 -22.03
CA LYS A 7 16.46 0.88 -23.44
C LYS A 7 14.98 1.05 -23.68
N ASP A 8 14.63 1.91 -24.62
CA ASP A 8 13.24 2.14 -25.01
C ASP A 8 12.53 0.87 -25.45
N GLY A 9 11.32 0.65 -24.94
CA GLY A 9 10.48 -0.50 -25.28
C GLY A 9 10.99 -1.86 -24.77
N ALA A 10 11.93 -1.87 -23.82
CA ALA A 10 12.47 -3.09 -23.26
C ALA A 10 12.66 -2.98 -21.73
N ILE A 11 12.68 -4.12 -21.07
CA ILE A 11 13.00 -4.24 -19.65
C ILE A 11 14.37 -4.87 -19.50
N PHE A 12 15.21 -4.29 -18.66
CA PHE A 12 16.49 -4.89 -18.30
C PHE A 12 16.25 -6.28 -17.67
N ASP A 13 16.93 -7.29 -18.23
CA ASP A 13 16.86 -8.65 -17.73
C ASP A 13 18.00 -8.95 -16.75
N ALA A 14 19.21 -8.93 -17.25
CA ALA A 14 20.41 -9.24 -16.48
C ALA A 14 21.67 -8.73 -17.19
N TRP A 15 22.80 -8.79 -16.51
CA TRP A 15 24.13 -8.67 -17.12
C TRP A 15 24.60 -10.05 -17.61
N TYR A 16 25.25 -10.08 -18.78
CA TYR A 16 25.77 -11.27 -19.44
C TYR A 16 27.26 -11.13 -19.72
N LEU A 17 27.97 -12.26 -19.75
CA LEU A 17 29.41 -12.29 -20.04
C LEU A 17 29.69 -12.27 -21.55
N ASP A 18 28.67 -12.51 -22.38
CA ASP A 18 28.77 -12.52 -23.83
C ASP A 18 27.73 -11.56 -24.46
N GLN A 19 28.09 -11.02 -25.63
CA GLN A 19 27.22 -10.09 -26.37
C GLN A 19 25.91 -10.75 -26.87
N ALA A 20 25.91 -12.08 -27.05
CA ALA A 20 24.72 -12.84 -27.43
C ALA A 20 23.75 -13.06 -26.27
N CYS A 21 24.11 -12.64 -25.06
CA CYS A 21 23.31 -12.78 -23.83
C CYS A 21 22.92 -14.24 -23.55
N THR A 22 23.84 -15.16 -23.69
CA THR A 22 23.65 -16.59 -23.45
C THR A 22 24.25 -17.05 -22.12
N GLU A 23 25.27 -16.37 -21.62
CA GLU A 23 25.96 -16.67 -20.38
C GLU A 23 25.70 -15.56 -19.33
N PRO A 24 24.77 -15.77 -18.36
CA PRO A 24 24.50 -14.77 -17.34
C PRO A 24 25.74 -14.51 -16.47
N ALA A 25 26.04 -13.25 -16.20
CA ALA A 25 27.17 -12.85 -15.36
C ALA A 25 27.00 -13.22 -13.86
N GLY A 26 25.89 -13.87 -13.51
CA GLY A 26 25.53 -14.23 -12.15
C GLY A 26 24.98 -13.05 -11.36
N LYS A 27 24.39 -13.32 -10.20
CA LYS A 27 24.05 -12.27 -9.25
C LYS A 27 25.36 -11.85 -8.57
N THR A 28 25.93 -10.72 -8.98
CA THR A 28 27.08 -10.10 -8.31
C THR A 28 26.68 -9.50 -6.94
N THR A 29 25.94 -10.26 -6.15
CA THR A 29 25.68 -9.96 -4.73
C THR A 29 26.70 -10.66 -3.85
N GLY A 30 27.95 -10.63 -4.22
CA GLY A 30 29.03 -11.19 -3.45
C GLY A 30 30.33 -10.54 -3.89
N LYS A 31 31.24 -10.38 -2.97
CA LYS A 31 32.60 -9.91 -3.22
C LYS A 31 33.32 -10.88 -4.17
N GLN A 32 33.06 -10.77 -5.46
CA GLN A 32 33.87 -11.46 -6.46
C GLN A 32 35.16 -10.66 -6.59
N LEU A 33 36.26 -11.28 -6.29
CA LEU A 33 37.59 -10.69 -6.55
C LEU A 33 37.75 -10.60 -8.07
N MET A 34 37.80 -9.38 -8.58
CA MET A 34 38.09 -9.11 -9.98
C MET A 34 39.63 -9.16 -10.16
N ASP A 35 40.09 -10.15 -10.91
CA ASP A 35 41.53 -10.37 -11.19
C ASP A 35 41.93 -9.91 -12.59
N LYS A 36 40.96 -9.45 -13.39
CA LYS A 36 41.13 -8.96 -14.75
C LYS A 36 40.00 -8.01 -15.16
N ASP A 37 40.23 -7.24 -16.22
CA ASP A 37 39.20 -6.44 -16.85
C ASP A 37 38.08 -7.35 -17.39
N LEU A 38 36.82 -6.96 -17.14
CA LEU A 38 35.65 -7.68 -17.55
C LEU A 38 34.67 -6.75 -18.27
N VAL A 39 34.19 -7.18 -19.42
CA VAL A 39 33.07 -6.54 -20.14
C VAL A 39 31.82 -7.34 -19.90
N VAL A 40 30.75 -6.68 -19.47
CA VAL A 40 29.44 -7.29 -19.32
C VAL A 40 28.44 -6.58 -20.23
N TYR A 41 27.50 -7.35 -20.76
CA TYR A 41 26.51 -6.89 -21.72
C TYR A 41 25.11 -6.89 -21.07
N ALA A 42 24.35 -5.83 -21.28
CA ALA A 42 22.96 -5.75 -20.81
C ALA A 42 22.05 -6.63 -21.67
N GLY A 43 21.38 -7.59 -21.04
CA GLY A 43 20.29 -8.35 -21.65
C GLY A 43 18.95 -7.65 -21.50
N TRP A 44 18.08 -7.81 -22.49
CA TRP A 44 16.81 -7.12 -22.58
C TRP A 44 15.65 -8.06 -22.89
N LYS A 45 14.52 -7.86 -22.20
CA LYS A 45 13.25 -8.51 -22.51
C LYS A 45 12.34 -7.57 -23.27
N GLU A 46 11.63 -8.11 -24.25
CA GLU A 46 10.59 -7.36 -24.95
C GLU A 46 9.50 -6.92 -23.98
N ALA A 47 9.05 -5.71 -24.13
CA ALA A 47 8.05 -5.11 -23.28
C ALA A 47 7.03 -4.32 -24.10
N TYR A 48 5.89 -4.04 -23.46
CA TYR A 48 4.86 -3.17 -23.97
C TYR A 48 4.66 -1.99 -23.03
N THR A 49 4.21 -0.91 -23.59
CA THR A 49 3.87 0.31 -22.85
C THR A 49 2.41 0.24 -22.40
N LEU A 50 2.18 0.42 -21.10
CA LEU A 50 0.87 0.66 -20.53
C LEU A 50 0.78 2.14 -20.16
N THR A 51 -0.05 2.89 -20.90
CA THR A 51 -0.29 4.31 -20.67
C THR A 51 -1.59 4.50 -19.90
N TYR A 52 -1.52 5.22 -18.79
CA TYR A 52 -2.67 5.68 -18.03
C TYR A 52 -2.99 7.12 -18.45
N ASP A 53 -4.12 7.34 -19.09
CA ASP A 53 -4.62 8.66 -19.48
C ASP A 53 -5.64 9.14 -18.43
N ALA A 54 -5.33 10.25 -17.78
CA ALA A 54 -6.20 10.84 -16.77
C ALA A 54 -7.54 11.34 -17.33
N ASN A 55 -7.73 11.35 -18.65
CA ASN A 55 -8.98 11.64 -19.37
C ASN A 55 -9.78 12.81 -18.76
N GLY A 56 -9.18 13.99 -18.77
CA GLY A 56 -9.75 15.21 -18.17
C GLY A 56 -9.34 15.45 -16.71
N GLY A 57 -8.78 14.47 -16.03
CA GLY A 57 -8.12 14.62 -14.72
C GLY A 57 -6.63 14.93 -14.81
N TYR A 58 -5.90 14.63 -13.74
CA TYR A 58 -4.44 14.75 -13.65
C TYR A 58 -3.88 13.88 -12.51
N PHE A 59 -2.64 13.46 -12.65
CA PHE A 59 -1.84 12.81 -11.60
C PHE A 59 -1.05 13.86 -10.80
N SER A 60 -0.38 13.44 -9.74
CA SER A 60 0.55 14.29 -8.99
C SER A 60 1.51 15.02 -9.94
N GLY A 61 1.83 16.28 -9.62
CA GLY A 61 2.63 17.13 -10.51
C GLY A 61 1.85 17.68 -11.73
N ASN A 62 0.51 17.57 -11.74
CA ASN A 62 -0.37 18.04 -12.83
C ASN A 62 -0.12 17.34 -14.19
N VAL A 63 0.37 16.11 -14.14
CA VAL A 63 0.67 15.28 -15.31
C VAL A 63 -0.63 14.66 -15.84
N LYS A 64 -0.78 14.57 -17.16
CA LYS A 64 -2.01 14.05 -17.81
C LYS A 64 -1.95 12.56 -18.10
N THR A 65 -0.75 12.02 -18.23
CA THR A 65 -0.52 10.61 -18.52
C THR A 65 0.59 10.06 -17.63
N GLN A 66 0.46 8.80 -17.24
CA GLN A 66 1.55 8.04 -16.64
C GLN A 66 1.84 6.82 -17.50
N ILE A 67 3.07 6.36 -17.48
CA ILE A 67 3.53 5.24 -18.32
C ILE A 67 4.17 4.19 -17.43
N SER A 68 3.82 2.93 -17.67
CA SER A 68 4.48 1.77 -17.10
C SER A 68 4.94 0.83 -18.21
N THR A 69 6.13 0.28 -18.08
CA THR A 69 6.66 -0.72 -19.02
C THR A 69 6.37 -2.11 -18.45
N ILE A 70 5.71 -2.95 -19.23
CA ILE A 70 5.26 -4.29 -18.82
C ILE A 70 5.94 -5.33 -19.72
N GLU A 71 6.64 -6.29 -19.13
CA GLU A 71 7.25 -7.42 -19.87
C GLU A 71 6.19 -8.13 -20.72
N LYS A 72 6.54 -8.43 -21.95
CA LYS A 72 5.67 -9.11 -22.93
C LYS A 72 5.03 -10.37 -22.34
N GLY A 73 3.72 -10.44 -22.43
CA GLY A 73 2.93 -11.58 -21.94
C GLY A 73 2.65 -11.58 -20.43
N LYS A 74 3.18 -10.63 -19.68
CA LYS A 74 2.86 -10.46 -18.27
C LYS A 74 1.53 -9.74 -18.07
N THR A 75 0.98 -9.90 -16.89
CA THR A 75 -0.25 -9.24 -16.44
C THR A 75 0.12 -8.01 -15.63
N ALA A 76 -0.45 -6.87 -16.00
CA ALA A 76 -0.40 -5.65 -15.21
C ALA A 76 -1.53 -5.62 -14.19
N TYR A 77 -1.21 -5.24 -12.96
CA TYR A 77 -2.21 -4.91 -11.95
C TYR A 77 -2.64 -3.46 -12.14
N ILE A 78 -3.94 -3.26 -12.24
CA ILE A 78 -4.55 -1.94 -12.38
C ILE A 78 -4.99 -1.49 -11.00
N SER A 79 -4.24 -0.57 -10.41
CA SER A 79 -4.62 -0.01 -9.11
C SER A 79 -5.86 0.86 -9.23
N SER A 80 -6.87 0.59 -8.41
CA SER A 80 -8.04 1.47 -8.22
C SER A 80 -7.69 2.73 -7.42
N SER A 81 -6.55 2.73 -6.78
CA SER A 81 -6.08 3.75 -5.84
C SER A 81 -4.90 4.55 -6.38
N THR A 82 -4.91 4.92 -7.64
CA THR A 82 -3.92 5.84 -8.18
C THR A 82 -4.18 7.26 -7.65
N SER A 83 -3.12 8.00 -7.34
CA SER A 83 -3.17 9.42 -6.97
C SER A 83 -3.58 10.26 -8.19
N ILE A 84 -4.83 10.07 -8.62
CA ILE A 84 -5.45 10.74 -9.76
C ILE A 84 -6.55 11.70 -9.26
N TYR A 85 -6.61 12.87 -9.82
CA TYR A 85 -7.45 13.97 -9.35
C TYR A 85 -8.23 14.61 -10.48
N ASN A 86 -9.38 15.22 -10.16
CA ASN A 86 -10.11 16.08 -11.06
C ASN A 86 -10.25 17.49 -10.47
N ARG A 87 -10.14 18.52 -11.31
CA ARG A 87 -10.36 19.91 -10.87
C ARG A 87 -11.83 20.17 -10.53
N ASN A 88 -12.74 19.47 -11.21
CA ASN A 88 -14.16 19.50 -10.86
C ASN A 88 -14.41 18.61 -9.65
N LYS A 89 -14.62 19.22 -8.49
CA LYS A 89 -14.85 18.55 -7.21
C LYS A 89 -16.18 17.79 -7.13
N SER A 90 -17.10 17.99 -8.09
CA SER A 90 -18.33 17.19 -8.20
C SER A 90 -18.13 15.86 -8.93
N LEU A 91 -16.90 15.56 -9.34
CA LEU A 91 -16.52 14.31 -10.00
C LEU A 91 -15.49 13.56 -9.15
N ALA A 92 -15.63 12.23 -9.10
CA ALA A 92 -14.65 11.33 -8.52
C ALA A 92 -14.25 10.25 -9.52
N PHE A 93 -13.07 9.69 -9.32
CA PHE A 93 -12.56 8.59 -10.12
C PHE A 93 -13.44 7.35 -9.95
N ASP A 94 -13.86 6.76 -11.07
CA ASP A 94 -14.78 5.61 -11.12
C ASP A 94 -14.13 4.33 -11.66
N GLY A 95 -12.87 4.40 -12.09
CA GLY A 95 -12.12 3.26 -12.60
C GLY A 95 -11.43 3.52 -13.92
N TRP A 96 -10.70 2.52 -14.39
CA TRP A 96 -9.96 2.52 -15.64
C TRP A 96 -10.70 1.75 -16.73
N TYR A 97 -10.63 2.21 -17.97
CA TYR A 97 -11.29 1.65 -19.14
C TYR A 97 -10.31 1.46 -20.28
N LEU A 98 -10.52 0.40 -21.09
CA LEU A 98 -9.67 0.06 -22.25
C LEU A 98 -9.97 0.89 -23.48
N ASP A 99 -11.09 1.60 -23.52
CA ASP A 99 -11.54 2.41 -24.62
C ASP A 99 -11.88 3.83 -24.17
N LYS A 100 -11.75 4.79 -25.06
CA LYS A 100 -12.00 6.20 -24.80
C LYS A 100 -13.50 6.51 -24.61
N GLU A 101 -14.35 5.65 -25.14
CA GLU A 101 -15.82 5.68 -25.00
C GLU A 101 -16.25 5.21 -23.61
N LEU A 102 -15.33 4.65 -22.79
CA LEU A 102 -15.56 4.19 -21.43
C LEU A 102 -16.61 3.08 -21.33
N THR A 103 -16.58 2.15 -22.29
CA THR A 103 -17.52 1.01 -22.36
C THR A 103 -16.92 -0.29 -21.82
N GLN A 104 -15.58 -0.43 -21.80
CA GLN A 104 -14.86 -1.64 -21.43
C GLN A 104 -14.00 -1.41 -20.18
N PRO A 105 -14.51 -1.71 -18.98
CA PRO A 105 -13.72 -1.59 -17.76
C PRO A 105 -12.54 -2.57 -17.76
N THR A 106 -11.40 -2.16 -17.20
CA THR A 106 -10.20 -3.01 -17.14
C THR A 106 -10.30 -4.15 -16.14
N GLY A 107 -11.12 -3.99 -15.09
CA GLY A 107 -10.98 -4.79 -13.87
C GLY A 107 -9.67 -4.51 -13.13
N ASP A 108 -9.27 -5.42 -12.21
CA ASP A 108 -8.08 -5.27 -11.37
C ASP A 108 -6.79 -5.66 -12.10
N ARG A 109 -6.90 -6.31 -13.25
CA ARG A 109 -5.77 -6.89 -14.00
C ARG A 109 -6.05 -6.88 -15.48
N ILE A 110 -5.01 -6.56 -16.27
CA ILE A 110 -5.04 -6.73 -17.72
C ILE A 110 -3.82 -7.49 -18.19
N LYS A 111 -4.01 -8.39 -19.15
CA LYS A 111 -2.90 -9.03 -19.87
C LYS A 111 -2.45 -8.09 -20.97
N VAL A 112 -1.23 -7.57 -20.86
CA VAL A 112 -0.69 -6.62 -21.84
C VAL A 112 -0.04 -7.42 -22.98
N THR A 113 -0.63 -7.36 -24.17
CA THR A 113 -0.17 -8.10 -25.38
C THR A 113 0.31 -7.18 -26.49
N LYS A 114 0.16 -5.87 -26.30
CA LYS A 114 0.58 -4.77 -27.18
C LYS A 114 0.60 -3.49 -26.38
N ASP A 115 1.18 -2.42 -26.91
CA ASP A 115 1.04 -1.09 -26.33
C ASP A 115 -0.44 -0.78 -26.11
N THR A 116 -0.76 -0.41 -24.88
CA THR A 116 -2.14 -0.28 -24.42
C THR A 116 -2.31 1.04 -23.67
N THR A 117 -3.40 1.75 -23.94
CA THR A 117 -3.81 2.91 -23.16
C THR A 117 -5.07 2.58 -22.37
N VAL A 118 -5.09 2.95 -21.09
CA VAL A 118 -6.28 2.90 -20.26
C VAL A 118 -6.71 4.32 -19.89
N TYR A 119 -8.01 4.57 -19.89
CA TYR A 119 -8.62 5.88 -19.71
C TYR A 119 -9.35 5.96 -18.38
N ALA A 120 -9.11 7.03 -17.63
CA ALA A 120 -9.84 7.29 -16.40
C ALA A 120 -11.30 7.64 -16.69
N LYS A 121 -12.21 7.00 -15.97
CA LYS A 121 -13.61 7.41 -15.92
C LYS A 121 -13.85 8.28 -14.70
N TRP A 122 -14.63 9.34 -14.92
CA TRP A 122 -15.07 10.28 -13.89
C TRP A 122 -16.58 10.24 -13.77
N SER A 123 -17.09 10.01 -12.57
CA SER A 123 -18.52 9.94 -12.29
C SER A 123 -18.93 10.98 -11.24
N PRO A 124 -20.23 11.34 -11.15
CA PRO A 124 -20.71 12.23 -10.11
C PRO A 124 -20.27 11.73 -8.73
N ALA A 125 -19.76 12.64 -7.91
CA ALA A 125 -19.24 12.33 -6.60
C ALA A 125 -20.25 12.57 -5.48
N CYS A 126 -20.09 11.87 -4.38
CA CYS A 126 -20.53 12.28 -3.05
C CYS A 126 -19.30 12.47 -2.16
N THR A 127 -19.45 13.30 -1.13
CA THR A 127 -18.39 13.59 -0.17
C THR A 127 -18.56 12.76 1.09
N LEU A 128 -17.54 11.96 1.43
CA LEU A 128 -17.43 11.37 2.75
C LEU A 128 -16.60 12.28 3.64
N THR A 129 -17.19 12.73 4.74
CA THR A 129 -16.50 13.50 5.77
C THR A 129 -16.23 12.60 6.96
N PHE A 130 -14.98 12.39 7.27
CA PHE A 130 -14.53 11.63 8.43
C PHE A 130 -14.27 12.60 9.58
N ASN A 131 -14.98 12.44 10.67
CA ASN A 131 -14.79 13.21 11.90
C ASN A 131 -14.16 12.30 12.95
N ALA A 132 -12.97 12.67 13.42
CA ALA A 132 -12.22 11.90 14.40
C ALA A 132 -12.89 11.89 15.78
N ASN A 133 -13.98 12.65 15.99
CA ASN A 133 -14.82 12.62 17.19
C ASN A 133 -14.01 12.69 18.50
N GLY A 134 -13.10 13.64 18.59
CA GLY A 134 -12.20 13.85 19.74
C GLY A 134 -10.76 13.37 19.54
N GLY A 135 -10.49 12.56 18.50
CA GLY A 135 -9.13 12.21 18.08
C GLY A 135 -8.63 13.04 16.91
N THR A 136 -7.61 12.53 16.21
CA THR A 136 -7.02 13.13 15.01
C THR A 136 -6.80 12.10 13.92
N ILE A 137 -6.87 12.53 12.67
CA ILE A 137 -6.59 11.73 11.47
C ILE A 137 -5.23 12.19 10.94
N TYR A 138 -4.29 11.25 10.80
CA TYR A 138 -2.92 11.56 10.39
C TYR A 138 -2.90 12.36 9.08
N GLY A 139 -2.26 13.53 9.11
CA GLY A 139 -2.14 14.44 7.96
C GLY A 139 -3.38 15.31 7.69
N TYR A 140 -4.50 15.14 8.43
CA TYR A 140 -5.75 15.88 8.21
C TYR A 140 -6.26 16.63 9.43
N GLY A 141 -5.88 16.23 10.66
CA GLY A 141 -6.40 16.81 11.89
C GLY A 141 -7.75 16.18 12.31
N GLU A 142 -8.68 16.98 12.84
CA GLU A 142 -9.95 16.50 13.38
C GLU A 142 -10.91 15.95 12.32
N THR A 143 -10.77 16.41 11.07
CA THR A 143 -11.65 16.00 9.97
C THR A 143 -10.90 15.79 8.67
N ALA A 144 -11.33 14.80 7.90
CA ALA A 144 -10.87 14.55 6.53
C ALA A 144 -12.04 14.41 5.57
N GLN A 145 -11.87 14.84 4.32
CA GLN A 145 -12.90 14.75 3.28
C GLN A 145 -12.37 14.06 2.04
N PHE A 146 -13.16 13.13 1.53
CA PHE A 146 -12.86 12.40 0.31
C PHE A 146 -14.06 12.39 -0.62
N ALA A 147 -13.81 12.60 -1.91
CA ALA A 147 -14.80 12.43 -2.94
C ALA A 147 -14.83 10.97 -3.38
N VAL A 148 -16.01 10.36 -3.37
CA VAL A 148 -16.25 8.99 -3.80
C VAL A 148 -17.26 9.03 -4.95
N ALA A 149 -17.02 8.26 -6.02
CA ALA A 149 -17.98 8.15 -7.10
C ALA A 149 -19.28 7.51 -6.59
N LYS A 150 -20.43 8.10 -6.91
CA LYS A 150 -21.74 7.58 -6.46
C LYS A 150 -21.93 6.13 -6.89
N GLY A 151 -22.45 5.33 -5.99
CA GLY A 151 -22.60 3.88 -6.18
C GLY A 151 -21.31 3.07 -6.01
N LYS A 152 -20.23 3.67 -5.52
CA LYS A 152 -18.96 2.97 -5.22
C LYS A 152 -18.69 2.93 -3.73
N SER A 153 -17.90 1.95 -3.32
CA SER A 153 -17.37 1.87 -1.96
C SER A 153 -16.18 2.83 -1.80
N PHE A 154 -15.86 3.14 -0.56
CA PHE A 154 -14.65 3.91 -0.24
C PHE A 154 -13.41 3.03 -0.45
N SER A 155 -12.38 3.61 -1.04
CA SER A 155 -11.06 2.99 -1.17
C SER A 155 -10.01 4.04 -0.83
N ALA A 156 -9.12 3.73 0.10
CA ALA A 156 -7.97 4.56 0.44
C ALA A 156 -6.69 3.77 0.25
N ASP A 157 -5.64 4.42 -0.24
CA ASP A 157 -4.33 3.82 -0.52
C ASP A 157 -3.55 3.49 0.74
N GLN A 158 -3.95 4.03 1.88
CA GLN A 158 -3.26 3.91 3.15
C GLN A 158 -4.25 3.58 4.26
N SER A 159 -3.75 2.99 5.33
CA SER A 159 -4.48 2.82 6.57
C SER A 159 -4.99 4.19 7.02
N PHE A 160 -6.31 4.36 6.94
CA PHE A 160 -7.00 5.60 7.27
C PHE A 160 -7.66 5.44 8.65
N GLU A 161 -6.82 5.21 9.66
CA GLU A 161 -7.26 5.08 11.03
C GLU A 161 -6.92 6.34 11.82
N PRO A 162 -7.89 6.92 12.51
CA PRO A 162 -7.64 8.02 13.42
C PRO A 162 -6.92 7.53 14.69
N HIS A 163 -6.28 8.42 15.42
CA HIS A 163 -5.61 8.13 16.67
C HIS A 163 -5.97 9.17 17.75
N TYR A 164 -5.77 8.78 19.00
CA TYR A 164 -5.96 9.65 20.16
C TYR A 164 -4.59 10.12 20.65
N GLU A 165 -4.26 11.41 20.46
CA GLU A 165 -2.90 11.93 20.65
C GLU A 165 -2.38 11.81 22.08
N ASN A 166 -3.26 12.04 23.07
CA ASN A 166 -2.85 12.21 24.46
C ASN A 166 -3.05 10.95 25.33
N ASP A 167 -3.70 9.92 24.81
CA ASP A 167 -3.95 8.69 25.55
C ASP A 167 -3.88 7.48 24.64
N PRO A 168 -2.74 6.75 24.60
CA PRO A 168 -2.59 5.56 23.76
C PRO A 168 -3.44 4.38 24.24
N THR A 169 -4.10 4.47 25.39
CA THR A 169 -5.04 3.43 25.85
C THR A 169 -6.42 3.61 25.23
N ILE A 170 -6.70 4.75 24.61
CA ILE A 170 -7.92 4.96 23.83
C ILE A 170 -7.67 4.49 22.41
N VAL A 171 -8.41 3.51 21.96
CA VAL A 171 -8.24 2.86 20.67
C VAL A 171 -9.45 3.05 19.75
N PHE A 172 -9.18 3.11 18.47
CA PHE A 172 -10.21 3.24 17.45
C PHE A 172 -11.02 1.95 17.32
N ASP A 173 -12.36 2.06 17.36
CA ASP A 173 -13.31 0.95 17.35
C ASP A 173 -14.18 0.90 16.08
N GLY A 174 -13.88 1.76 15.10
CA GLY A 174 -14.58 1.79 13.82
C GLY A 174 -15.25 3.12 13.51
N TRP A 175 -15.80 3.20 12.30
CA TRP A 175 -16.55 4.34 11.81
C TRP A 175 -18.06 4.12 11.98
N TYR A 176 -18.77 5.21 12.30
CA TYR A 176 -20.22 5.21 12.58
C TYR A 176 -20.93 6.31 11.81
N LEU A 177 -22.21 6.08 11.49
CA LEU A 177 -23.05 7.03 10.75
C LEU A 177 -23.60 8.16 11.62
N ASP A 178 -23.52 8.05 12.92
CA ASP A 178 -24.01 9.02 13.88
C ASP A 178 -22.97 9.35 14.94
N LYS A 179 -23.06 10.56 15.49
CA LYS A 179 -22.09 11.07 16.48
C LYS A 179 -22.08 10.29 17.79
N ASP A 180 -23.24 9.69 18.14
CA ASP A 180 -23.38 8.88 19.36
C ASP A 180 -22.87 7.44 19.15
N CYS A 181 -22.36 7.14 17.94
CA CYS A 181 -21.74 5.87 17.57
C CYS A 181 -22.63 4.67 17.86
N THR A 182 -23.90 4.74 17.44
CA THR A 182 -24.88 3.66 17.58
C THR A 182 -25.03 2.82 16.30
N GLN A 183 -24.73 3.40 15.12
CA GLN A 183 -24.86 2.76 13.80
C GLN A 183 -23.49 2.57 13.17
N SER A 184 -22.90 1.41 13.38
CA SER A 184 -21.60 1.05 12.77
C SER A 184 -21.72 0.90 11.25
N VAL A 185 -20.63 1.16 10.53
CA VAL A 185 -20.57 1.03 9.08
C VAL A 185 -19.34 0.23 8.65
N ASP A 186 -19.54 -0.69 7.72
CA ASP A 186 -18.43 -1.29 6.98
C ASP A 186 -18.04 -0.34 5.84
N LEU A 187 -16.99 0.43 6.08
CA LEU A 187 -16.54 1.50 5.20
C LEU A 187 -16.23 1.02 3.77
N TYR A 188 -15.64 -0.16 3.65
CA TYR A 188 -15.12 -0.69 2.39
C TYR A 188 -16.15 -1.48 1.58
N ASN A 189 -17.20 -1.97 2.21
CA ASN A 189 -18.28 -2.71 1.55
C ASN A 189 -19.57 -1.89 1.38
N THR A 190 -19.65 -0.70 1.99
CA THR A 190 -20.80 0.19 1.83
C THR A 190 -20.70 0.98 0.53
N MET A 191 -21.79 0.98 -0.27
CA MET A 191 -21.91 1.81 -1.48
C MET A 191 -22.47 3.19 -1.10
N TRP A 192 -21.82 4.24 -1.60
CA TRP A 192 -22.11 5.63 -1.21
C TRP A 192 -22.80 6.39 -2.34
N ASP A 193 -23.98 6.95 -2.07
CA ASP A 193 -24.78 7.70 -3.06
C ASP A 193 -24.99 9.17 -2.69
N LYS A 194 -24.72 9.54 -1.44
CA LYS A 194 -24.94 10.89 -0.90
C LYS A 194 -23.81 11.32 0.02
N ASP A 195 -23.68 12.62 0.19
CA ASP A 195 -22.76 13.20 1.16
C ASP A 195 -23.07 12.64 2.55
N THR A 196 -22.06 12.13 3.22
CA THR A 196 -22.19 11.46 4.51
C THR A 196 -21.06 11.84 5.43
N THR A 197 -21.39 12.12 6.70
CA THR A 197 -20.38 12.28 7.75
C THR A 197 -20.29 10.99 8.57
N LEU A 198 -19.07 10.55 8.76
CA LEU A 198 -18.72 9.37 9.56
C LEU A 198 -17.98 9.82 10.81
N TYR A 199 -18.27 9.21 11.92
CA TYR A 199 -17.71 9.55 13.23
C TYR A 199 -16.88 8.38 13.76
N ALA A 200 -15.68 8.69 14.25
CA ALA A 200 -14.85 7.69 14.90
C ALA A 200 -15.44 7.33 16.25
N LYS A 201 -15.53 6.03 16.54
CA LYS A 201 -15.79 5.54 17.89
C LYS A 201 -14.50 5.20 18.58
N TRP A 202 -14.45 5.53 19.86
CA TRP A 202 -13.32 5.29 20.73
C TRP A 202 -13.72 4.36 21.87
N SER A 203 -12.85 3.43 22.22
CA SER A 203 -13.03 2.54 23.36
C SER A 203 -11.76 2.43 24.18
N GLN A 204 -11.89 2.02 25.44
CA GLN A 204 -10.75 1.72 26.30
C GLN A 204 -10.07 0.46 25.76
N GLY A 205 -8.81 0.58 25.36
CA GLY A 205 -7.97 -0.53 24.91
C GLY A 205 -7.14 -1.16 26.02
N TYR A 206 -6.63 -2.35 25.73
CA TYR A 206 -5.67 -3.05 26.57
C TYR A 206 -4.27 -2.97 25.95
N ARG A 207 -3.28 -2.74 26.81
CA ARG A 207 -1.88 -2.68 26.40
C ARG A 207 -1.27 -4.09 26.43
N VAL A 208 -0.79 -4.54 25.28
CA VAL A 208 0.08 -5.71 25.16
C VAL A 208 1.53 -5.25 25.16
N VAL A 209 2.36 -5.87 25.96
CA VAL A 209 3.79 -5.57 26.03
C VAL A 209 4.55 -6.77 25.46
N PHE A 210 5.21 -6.56 24.34
CA PHE A 210 6.16 -7.51 23.79
C PHE A 210 7.54 -7.24 24.40
N ASP A 211 8.00 -8.11 25.27
CA ASP A 211 9.33 -8.04 25.89
C ASP A 211 10.28 -9.00 25.16
N ALA A 212 11.31 -8.47 24.54
CA ALA A 212 12.26 -9.24 23.75
C ALA A 212 13.11 -10.22 24.57
N ASN A 213 12.92 -10.30 25.89
CA ASN A 213 13.54 -11.25 26.81
C ASN A 213 15.05 -11.45 26.58
N GLY A 214 15.79 -10.36 26.55
CA GLY A 214 17.23 -10.31 26.26
C GLY A 214 17.60 -10.09 24.79
N GLY A 215 16.62 -10.07 23.89
CA GLY A 215 16.75 -9.59 22.53
C GLY A 215 16.48 -8.09 22.39
N TYR A 216 16.22 -7.63 21.16
CA TYR A 216 15.95 -6.23 20.83
C TYR A 216 15.03 -6.12 19.61
N PHE A 217 14.28 -5.02 19.53
CA PHE A 217 13.51 -4.63 18.33
C PHE A 217 14.24 -3.49 17.63
N TYR A 218 14.19 -3.41 16.33
CA TYR A 218 14.74 -2.32 15.48
C TYR A 218 15.82 -1.47 16.19
N SER A 219 16.74 -0.89 15.55
CA SER A 219 17.76 0.02 16.14
C SER A 219 18.50 -0.42 17.45
N TYR A 220 18.67 -1.70 17.70
CA TYR A 220 19.54 -2.27 18.76
C TYR A 220 19.30 -1.84 20.23
N SER A 221 18.33 -0.96 20.49
CA SER A 221 18.12 -0.36 21.80
C SER A 221 16.75 -0.64 22.42
N ALA A 222 15.72 -0.89 21.64
CA ALA A 222 14.39 -1.17 22.17
C ALA A 222 14.27 -2.64 22.60
N THR A 223 14.12 -2.88 23.90
CA THR A 223 13.90 -4.23 24.46
C THR A 223 12.43 -4.56 24.64
N LYS A 224 11.54 -3.57 24.44
CA LYS A 224 10.09 -3.72 24.52
C LYS A 224 9.40 -2.97 23.40
N GLN A 225 8.30 -3.56 22.91
CA GLN A 225 7.32 -2.90 22.06
C GLN A 225 5.95 -2.94 22.74
N TYR A 226 5.10 -1.99 22.39
CA TYR A 226 3.78 -1.85 22.96
C TYR A 226 2.75 -1.87 21.85
N TRP A 227 1.68 -2.59 22.08
CA TRP A 227 0.52 -2.60 21.22
C TRP A 227 -0.74 -2.35 22.03
N PHE A 228 -1.74 -1.74 21.43
CA PHE A 228 -3.02 -1.51 22.07
C PHE A 228 -4.10 -2.15 21.22
N CYS A 229 -5.04 -2.83 21.84
CA CYS A 229 -6.17 -3.47 21.18
C CYS A 229 -7.44 -3.31 21.99
N ASN A 230 -8.59 -3.36 21.31
CA ASN A 230 -9.90 -3.33 21.92
C ASN A 230 -10.12 -4.57 22.81
N ALA A 231 -11.06 -4.47 23.75
CA ALA A 231 -11.53 -5.62 24.51
C ALA A 231 -12.06 -6.71 23.56
N GLY A 232 -11.54 -7.93 23.68
CA GLY A 232 -11.90 -9.03 22.79
C GLY A 232 -11.29 -8.96 21.37
N GLY A 233 -10.50 -7.93 21.09
CA GLY A 233 -9.77 -7.80 19.84
C GLY A 233 -8.58 -8.75 19.74
N THR A 234 -8.11 -8.99 18.52
CA THR A 234 -6.91 -9.78 18.25
C THR A 234 -5.75 -8.87 17.90
N ILE A 235 -4.54 -9.33 18.20
CA ILE A 235 -3.31 -8.65 17.78
C ILE A 235 -3.06 -9.05 16.33
N GLY A 236 -3.28 -8.12 15.41
CA GLY A 236 -3.11 -8.36 13.96
C GLY A 236 -1.65 -8.43 13.49
N TYR A 237 -0.69 -8.08 14.34
CA TYR A 237 0.74 -8.09 14.02
C TYR A 237 1.57 -8.49 15.24
N GLU A 238 2.39 -9.50 15.07
CA GLU A 238 3.35 -9.93 16.07
C GLU A 238 4.76 -9.51 15.65
N PRO A 239 5.42 -8.61 16.40
CA PRO A 239 6.77 -8.18 16.07
C PRO A 239 7.76 -9.33 16.28
N THR A 240 8.75 -9.44 15.40
CA THR A 240 9.84 -10.42 15.57
C THR A 240 11.05 -9.73 16.16
N PRO A 241 11.50 -10.09 17.38
CA PRO A 241 12.70 -9.54 17.97
C PRO A 241 13.97 -10.17 17.36
N ASN A 242 15.07 -9.45 17.44
CA ASN A 242 16.40 -9.91 17.06
C ASN A 242 17.20 -10.30 18.32
N CYS A 243 18.22 -11.14 18.16
CA CYS A 243 19.17 -11.48 19.20
C CYS A 243 20.61 -11.19 18.74
N LYS A 244 21.46 -10.66 19.64
CA LYS A 244 22.88 -10.47 19.35
C LYS A 244 23.64 -11.79 19.23
N ASP A 245 23.18 -12.82 19.91
CA ASP A 245 23.72 -14.18 19.83
C ASP A 245 23.18 -14.84 18.54
N THR A 246 24.04 -14.90 17.51
CA THR A 246 23.69 -15.46 16.20
C THR A 246 23.43 -16.96 16.20
N THR A 247 23.67 -17.66 17.32
CA THR A 247 23.34 -19.08 17.49
C THR A 247 21.89 -19.29 17.93
N LYS A 248 21.17 -18.22 18.25
CA LYS A 248 19.78 -18.25 18.70
C LYS A 248 18.85 -17.69 17.64
N VAL A 249 17.69 -18.30 17.54
CA VAL A 249 16.58 -17.84 16.70
C VAL A 249 15.35 -17.59 17.56
N PHE A 250 14.52 -16.64 17.12
CA PHE A 250 13.24 -16.40 17.78
C PHE A 250 12.34 -17.62 17.65
N ALA A 251 11.84 -18.14 18.76
CA ALA A 251 11.04 -19.37 18.81
C ALA A 251 9.53 -19.12 18.97
N GLY A 252 9.12 -17.89 19.30
CA GLY A 252 7.74 -17.52 19.50
C GLY A 252 7.51 -16.67 20.75
N TRP A 253 6.27 -16.23 20.94
CA TRP A 253 5.84 -15.46 22.09
C TRP A 253 5.26 -16.35 23.16
N TYR A 254 5.50 -15.98 24.44
CA TYR A 254 5.03 -16.71 25.62
C TYR A 254 4.42 -15.74 26.62
N LEU A 255 3.36 -16.17 27.29
CA LEU A 255 2.65 -15.39 28.32
C LEU A 255 3.38 -15.33 29.65
N ASP A 256 4.36 -16.19 29.85
CA ASP A 256 5.14 -16.30 31.09
C ASP A 256 6.65 -16.24 30.84
N LYS A 257 7.37 -15.70 31.80
CA LYS A 257 8.84 -15.59 31.75
C LYS A 257 9.57 -16.94 31.71
N GLY A 258 8.90 -17.98 32.15
CA GLY A 258 9.42 -19.35 32.10
C GLY A 258 9.32 -20.01 30.72
N LEU A 259 8.70 -19.35 29.75
CA LEU A 259 8.48 -19.81 28.39
C LEU A 259 7.74 -21.18 28.36
N THR A 260 6.74 -21.33 29.23
CA THR A 260 5.95 -22.58 29.33
C THR A 260 4.56 -22.45 28.71
N LYS A 261 4.07 -21.21 28.48
CA LYS A 261 2.73 -20.91 27.98
C LYS A 261 2.81 -20.15 26.65
N PRO A 262 2.91 -20.85 25.50
CA PRO A 262 2.97 -20.16 24.21
C PRO A 262 1.69 -19.37 23.94
N VAL A 263 1.82 -18.26 23.21
CA VAL A 263 0.69 -17.53 22.61
C VAL A 263 0.25 -18.32 21.39
N ASN A 264 -1.03 -18.67 21.31
CA ASN A 264 -1.64 -19.42 20.19
C ASN A 264 -2.28 -18.49 19.20
#